data_ae68da5686d4253e25338a8a034b0770
#
_entry.id   ae68da5686d4253e25338a8a034b0770
#
_cell.length_a   1.000
_cell.length_b   1.000
_cell.length_c   1.000
_cell.angle_alpha   90.00
_cell.angle_beta   90.00
_cell.angle_gamma   90.00
#
_symmetry.space_group_name_H-M   'P 1'
#
loop_
_entity.id
_entity.type
_entity.pdbx_description
1 polymer ?
#
loop_
_entity_poly.entity_id
_entity_poly.type
_entity_poly.pdbx_seq_one_letter_code
_entity_poly.pdbx_strand_id
1 'polypeptide(L)'
;MARPQPNVLVNTDHGMMIVNRLDYALAPDGKSGYGVGFQLLNKGNYDPEEINLVKFLAKDMADQLDRPITMIDGGANIGVHTIEWAKYLNHRGRIVAFEAQEHIYHMLCGNAALNNCFNVKLFNAALGAEEGWLEIPKPNYNDTGSFGSMELKQHDKSEHIGQDLTKKTTVPTMAIDDFEFQHLDFLKLDVEGMEMEALAGADETIKRCKPRMLIEIIKIDRAEISGWLAERDYTAYPFAGNFIAVHKSDSMSDRITSENGVISIS
;
A
#
# COMPACT_ATOMS: atom_id res chain seq x y z
N MET A 1 -12.82 -29.72 20.27
CA MET A 1 -13.28 -29.22 18.95
C MET A 1 -12.08 -28.60 18.24
N ALA A 2 -11.82 -28.97 16.98
CA ALA A 2 -10.78 -28.31 16.21
C ALA A 2 -11.16 -26.84 16.03
N ARG A 3 -10.25 -25.93 16.33
CA ARG A 3 -10.47 -24.50 16.05
C ARG A 3 -10.56 -24.31 14.53
N PRO A 4 -11.52 -23.55 14.02
CA PRO A 4 -11.57 -23.25 12.61
C PRO A 4 -10.26 -22.56 12.17
N GLN A 5 -9.73 -22.95 11.00
CA GLN A 5 -8.51 -22.35 10.46
C GLN A 5 -8.74 -20.83 10.26
N PRO A 6 -7.80 -19.96 10.66
CA PRO A 6 -7.94 -18.52 10.46
C PRO A 6 -7.93 -18.13 8.98
N ASN A 7 -7.06 -18.76 8.17
CA ASN A 7 -6.96 -18.47 6.75
C ASN A 7 -7.96 -19.31 5.95
N VAL A 8 -8.69 -18.66 5.05
CA VAL A 8 -9.69 -19.27 4.16
C VAL A 8 -9.50 -18.78 2.73
N LEU A 9 -9.92 -19.57 1.77
CA LEU A 9 -10.01 -19.15 0.36
C LEU A 9 -11.39 -18.54 0.12
N VAL A 10 -11.41 -17.33 -0.47
CA VAL A 10 -12.62 -16.56 -0.74
C VAL A 10 -12.60 -16.11 -2.19
N ASN A 11 -13.74 -16.26 -2.87
CA ASN A 11 -13.94 -15.63 -4.17
C ASN A 11 -14.38 -14.18 -3.94
N THR A 12 -13.61 -13.24 -4.46
CA THR A 12 -13.83 -11.80 -4.32
C THR A 12 -13.90 -11.13 -5.69
N ASP A 13 -14.24 -9.85 -5.73
CA ASP A 13 -14.18 -9.06 -6.97
C ASP A 13 -12.73 -8.96 -7.52
N HIS A 14 -11.75 -9.17 -6.64
CA HIS A 14 -10.32 -9.16 -6.98
C HIS A 14 -9.80 -10.53 -7.46
N GLY A 15 -10.64 -11.56 -7.46
CA GLY A 15 -10.31 -12.95 -7.79
C GLY A 15 -10.31 -13.86 -6.56
N MET A 16 -9.65 -15.00 -6.66
CA MET A 16 -9.53 -15.94 -5.55
C MET A 16 -8.47 -15.44 -4.56
N MET A 17 -8.84 -15.23 -3.30
CA MET A 17 -7.98 -14.68 -2.28
C MET A 17 -7.88 -15.58 -1.06
N ILE A 18 -6.66 -15.74 -0.53
CA ILE A 18 -6.42 -16.22 0.83
C ILE A 18 -6.66 -15.03 1.77
N VAL A 19 -7.58 -15.18 2.69
CA VAL A 19 -7.97 -14.13 3.63
C VAL A 19 -7.94 -14.69 5.06
N ASN A 20 -7.39 -13.94 6.01
CA ASN A 20 -7.54 -14.27 7.41
C ASN A 20 -8.92 -13.75 7.89
N ARG A 21 -9.82 -14.66 8.27
CA ARG A 21 -11.16 -14.32 8.73
C ARG A 21 -11.21 -13.66 10.11
N LEU A 22 -10.08 -13.61 10.80
CA LEU A 22 -9.90 -12.91 12.07
C LEU A 22 -9.28 -11.52 11.89
N ASP A 23 -9.01 -11.12 10.64
CA ASP A 23 -8.51 -9.80 10.29
C ASP A 23 -9.66 -8.77 10.37
N TYR A 24 -9.99 -8.41 11.60
CA TYR A 24 -10.93 -7.33 11.91
C TYR A 24 -10.75 -6.80 13.33
N ALA A 25 -11.01 -5.52 13.52
CA ALA A 25 -11.25 -4.91 14.82
C ALA A 25 -12.62 -4.23 14.85
N LEU A 26 -13.17 -4.05 16.04
CA LEU A 26 -14.38 -3.27 16.21
C LEU A 26 -14.03 -1.80 16.38
N ALA A 27 -14.76 -0.95 15.68
CA ALA A 27 -14.69 0.48 15.88
C ALA A 27 -15.15 0.86 17.32
N PRO A 28 -14.82 2.06 17.81
CA PRO A 28 -15.20 2.51 19.16
C PRO A 28 -16.71 2.46 19.45
N ASP A 29 -17.56 2.46 18.41
CA ASP A 29 -19.02 2.31 18.52
C ASP A 29 -19.45 0.87 18.90
N GLY A 30 -18.53 -0.09 18.87
CA GLY A 30 -18.77 -1.51 19.16
C GLY A 30 -19.69 -2.21 18.17
N LYS A 31 -20.03 -1.57 17.03
CA LYS A 31 -20.98 -2.08 16.03
C LYS A 31 -20.37 -2.21 14.65
N SER A 32 -19.51 -1.29 14.28
CA SER A 32 -18.79 -1.31 13.01
C SER A 32 -17.51 -2.13 13.15
N GLY A 33 -17.21 -2.95 12.15
CA GLY A 33 -15.94 -3.65 12.03
C GLY A 33 -15.11 -3.06 10.90
N TYR A 34 -13.80 -3.10 11.04
CA TYR A 34 -12.85 -2.71 10.00
C TYR A 34 -11.69 -3.71 9.91
N GLY A 35 -10.98 -3.71 8.81
CA GLY A 35 -9.90 -4.64 8.45
C GLY A 35 -10.08 -5.15 7.03
N VAL A 36 -8.99 -5.51 6.38
CA VAL A 36 -9.00 -6.00 5.00
C VAL A 36 -9.79 -7.31 4.90
N GLY A 37 -9.52 -8.25 5.79
CA GLY A 37 -10.24 -9.52 5.85
C GLY A 37 -11.74 -9.33 6.09
N PHE A 38 -12.11 -8.41 6.99
CA PHE A 38 -13.51 -8.08 7.25
C PHE A 38 -14.24 -7.57 6.01
N GLN A 39 -13.63 -6.65 5.27
CA GLN A 39 -14.26 -6.09 4.06
C GLN A 39 -14.40 -7.13 2.97
N LEU A 40 -13.35 -7.90 2.67
CA LEU A 40 -13.39 -8.94 1.66
C LEU A 40 -14.42 -10.03 1.95
N LEU A 41 -14.57 -10.45 3.22
CA LEU A 41 -15.53 -11.47 3.61
C LEU A 41 -16.98 -10.98 3.59
N ASN A 42 -17.21 -9.69 3.88
CA ASN A 42 -18.57 -9.14 3.98
C ASN A 42 -19.05 -8.45 2.69
N LYS A 43 -18.14 -7.86 1.92
CA LYS A 43 -18.47 -7.06 0.73
C LYS A 43 -17.95 -7.68 -0.57
N GLY A 44 -16.99 -8.61 -0.50
CA GLY A 44 -16.29 -9.15 -1.66
C GLY A 44 -15.25 -8.21 -2.28
N ASN A 45 -15.10 -6.98 -1.78
CA ASN A 45 -14.17 -5.98 -2.29
C ASN A 45 -13.47 -5.20 -1.18
N TYR A 46 -12.42 -4.48 -1.55
CA TYR A 46 -11.65 -3.59 -0.70
C TYR A 46 -11.20 -2.37 -1.50
N ASP A 47 -11.42 -1.17 -0.97
CA ASP A 47 -11.03 0.14 -1.52
C ASP A 47 -11.21 0.33 -3.04
N PRO A 48 -12.41 0.08 -3.58
CA PRO A 48 -12.63 0.10 -5.03
C PRO A 48 -12.41 1.49 -5.65
N GLU A 49 -12.63 2.57 -4.91
CA GLU A 49 -12.42 3.94 -5.40
C GLU A 49 -10.92 4.22 -5.61
N GLU A 50 -10.09 3.85 -4.65
CA GLU A 50 -8.63 3.99 -4.75
C GLU A 50 -8.06 3.14 -5.87
N ILE A 51 -8.46 1.86 -5.93
CA ILE A 51 -8.05 0.94 -6.99
C ILE A 51 -8.39 1.51 -8.38
N ASN A 52 -9.59 2.03 -8.56
CA ASN A 52 -10.03 2.56 -9.84
C ASN A 52 -9.30 3.86 -10.21
N LEU A 53 -9.04 4.74 -9.24
CA LEU A 53 -8.24 5.93 -9.47
C LEU A 53 -6.83 5.59 -9.93
N VAL A 54 -6.16 4.67 -9.23
CA VAL A 54 -4.81 4.25 -9.62
C VAL A 54 -4.79 3.54 -10.97
N LYS A 55 -5.79 2.70 -11.28
CA LYS A 55 -5.94 2.11 -12.62
C LYS A 55 -6.08 3.16 -13.71
N PHE A 56 -6.84 4.23 -13.46
CA PHE A 56 -6.98 5.34 -14.38
C PHE A 56 -5.62 6.05 -14.60
N LEU A 57 -4.91 6.38 -13.50
CA LEU A 57 -3.58 7.01 -13.57
C LEU A 57 -2.56 6.12 -14.28
N ALA A 58 -2.58 4.81 -13.98
CA ALA A 58 -1.70 3.82 -14.61
C ALA A 58 -1.98 3.66 -16.11
N LYS A 59 -3.26 3.69 -16.51
CA LYS A 59 -3.65 3.66 -17.92
C LYS A 59 -3.14 4.89 -18.66
N ASP A 60 -3.34 6.08 -18.09
CA ASP A 60 -2.90 7.33 -18.67
C ASP A 60 -1.38 7.34 -18.91
N MET A 61 -0.59 6.88 -17.94
CA MET A 61 0.87 6.72 -18.09
C MET A 61 1.23 5.68 -19.16
N ALA A 62 0.60 4.50 -19.12
CA ALA A 62 0.89 3.42 -20.05
C ALA A 62 0.50 3.76 -21.50
N ASP A 63 -0.47 4.63 -21.72
CA ASP A 63 -0.87 5.11 -23.05
C ASP A 63 0.10 6.17 -23.60
N GLN A 64 0.82 6.88 -22.73
CA GLN A 64 1.80 7.91 -23.12
C GLN A 64 3.22 7.36 -23.34
N LEU A 65 3.53 6.19 -22.76
CA LEU A 65 4.86 5.60 -22.76
C LEU A 65 4.96 4.39 -23.71
N ASP A 66 6.00 4.36 -24.54
CA ASP A 66 6.31 3.22 -25.42
C ASP A 66 7.15 2.15 -24.70
N ARG A 67 6.79 1.87 -23.45
CA ARG A 67 7.39 0.84 -22.61
C ARG A 67 6.43 0.42 -21.51
N PRO A 68 6.62 -0.78 -20.90
CA PRO A 68 5.89 -1.12 -19.68
C PRO A 68 6.20 -0.14 -18.55
N ILE A 69 5.18 0.25 -17.81
CA ILE A 69 5.34 1.09 -16.61
C ILE A 69 5.82 0.25 -15.42
N THR A 70 6.52 0.88 -14.50
CA THR A 70 6.95 0.27 -13.24
C THR A 70 6.21 0.94 -12.08
N MET A 71 5.55 0.14 -11.27
CA MET A 71 4.81 0.60 -10.09
C MET A 71 5.36 -0.06 -8.82
N ILE A 72 5.38 0.69 -7.72
CA ILE A 72 5.67 0.15 -6.38
C ILE A 72 4.39 0.19 -5.55
N ASP A 73 4.12 -0.92 -4.85
CA ASP A 73 3.08 -1.06 -3.83
C ASP A 73 3.77 -1.26 -2.46
N GLY A 74 4.02 -0.17 -1.76
CA GLY A 74 4.58 -0.16 -0.41
C GLY A 74 3.46 -0.36 0.61
N GLY A 75 3.59 -1.41 1.46
CA GLY A 75 2.52 -1.85 2.35
C GLY A 75 1.43 -2.61 1.59
N ALA A 76 1.84 -3.62 0.82
CA ALA A 76 0.94 -4.33 -0.09
C ALA A 76 -0.13 -5.19 0.62
N ASN A 77 0.02 -5.41 1.91
CA ASN A 77 -0.87 -6.25 2.70
C ASN A 77 -1.05 -7.63 2.02
N ILE A 78 -2.25 -8.19 1.97
CA ILE A 78 -2.53 -9.46 1.27
C ILE A 78 -2.62 -9.33 -0.25
N GLY A 79 -2.33 -8.15 -0.81
CA GLY A 79 -2.11 -7.92 -2.23
C GLY A 79 -3.33 -7.50 -3.05
N VAL A 80 -4.36 -6.92 -2.45
CA VAL A 80 -5.54 -6.48 -3.21
C VAL A 80 -5.16 -5.50 -4.32
N HIS A 81 -4.46 -4.42 -3.98
CA HIS A 81 -3.98 -3.42 -4.95
C HIS A 81 -3.00 -4.02 -5.94
N THR A 82 -1.97 -4.73 -5.44
CA THR A 82 -0.97 -5.42 -6.27
C THR A 82 -1.62 -6.28 -7.35
N ILE A 83 -2.60 -7.13 -6.99
CA ILE A 83 -3.27 -8.05 -7.91
C ILE A 83 -4.11 -7.30 -8.93
N GLU A 84 -4.89 -6.32 -8.49
CA GLU A 84 -5.75 -5.53 -9.35
C GLU A 84 -4.95 -4.76 -10.41
N TRP A 85 -3.84 -4.13 -10.01
CA TRP A 85 -2.96 -3.43 -10.95
C TRP A 85 -2.20 -4.39 -11.85
N ALA A 86 -1.71 -5.52 -11.32
CA ALA A 86 -1.01 -6.52 -12.11
C ALA A 86 -1.90 -7.11 -13.21
N LYS A 87 -3.15 -7.48 -12.89
CA LYS A 87 -4.13 -7.99 -13.86
C LYS A 87 -4.51 -6.93 -14.90
N TYR A 88 -4.75 -5.69 -14.44
CA TYR A 88 -5.14 -4.59 -15.31
C TYR A 88 -4.06 -4.24 -16.32
N LEU A 89 -2.81 -4.12 -15.89
CA LEU A 89 -1.70 -3.74 -16.75
C LEU A 89 -1.17 -4.92 -17.57
N ASN A 90 -1.20 -6.14 -17.02
CA ASN A 90 -0.65 -7.32 -17.68
C ASN A 90 0.78 -7.06 -18.20
N HIS A 91 1.05 -7.30 -19.48
CA HIS A 91 2.37 -7.06 -20.10
C HIS A 91 2.76 -5.57 -20.23
N ARG A 92 1.82 -4.63 -20.00
CA ARG A 92 2.05 -3.17 -20.03
C ARG A 92 2.59 -2.61 -18.71
N GLY A 93 2.71 -3.42 -17.66
CA GLY A 93 3.21 -2.96 -16.38
C GLY A 93 3.88 -4.04 -15.56
N ARG A 94 4.73 -3.61 -14.65
CA ARG A 94 5.42 -4.43 -13.64
C ARG A 94 5.16 -3.82 -12.28
N ILE A 95 4.77 -4.66 -11.32
CA ILE A 95 4.52 -4.23 -9.95
C ILE A 95 5.62 -4.80 -9.06
N VAL A 96 6.19 -3.97 -8.21
CA VAL A 96 7.11 -4.37 -7.13
C VAL A 96 6.41 -4.09 -5.82
N ALA A 97 6.16 -5.10 -5.01
CA ALA A 97 5.37 -4.97 -3.80
C ALA A 97 6.16 -5.37 -2.56
N PHE A 98 5.97 -4.61 -1.48
CA PHE A 98 6.64 -4.79 -0.20
C PHE A 98 5.60 -4.97 0.91
N GLU A 99 5.82 -5.99 1.74
CA GLU A 99 5.00 -6.25 2.92
C GLU A 99 5.90 -6.70 4.08
N ALA A 100 5.83 -5.96 5.18
CA ALA A 100 6.70 -6.17 6.34
C ALA A 100 6.29 -7.39 7.18
N GLN A 101 5.00 -7.62 7.34
CA GLN A 101 4.48 -8.70 8.17
C GLN A 101 4.60 -10.04 7.44
N GLU A 102 5.52 -10.91 7.86
CA GLU A 102 5.84 -12.20 7.22
C GLU A 102 4.59 -13.05 6.93
N HIS A 103 3.65 -13.14 7.88
CA HIS A 103 2.44 -13.95 7.67
C HIS A 103 1.51 -13.36 6.61
N ILE A 104 1.39 -12.04 6.58
CA ILE A 104 0.62 -11.30 5.57
C ILE A 104 1.32 -11.42 4.20
N TYR A 105 2.64 -11.29 4.16
CA TYR A 105 3.44 -11.52 2.95
C TYR A 105 3.25 -12.93 2.36
N HIS A 106 3.14 -13.98 3.20
CA HIS A 106 2.84 -15.32 2.69
C HIS A 106 1.48 -15.39 2.01
N MET A 107 0.48 -14.66 2.52
CA MET A 107 -0.83 -14.56 1.86
C MET A 107 -0.74 -13.75 0.56
N LEU A 108 -0.01 -12.64 0.53
CA LEU A 108 0.28 -11.86 -0.67
C LEU A 108 0.87 -12.75 -1.78
N CYS A 109 1.90 -13.55 -1.46
CA CYS A 109 2.51 -14.48 -2.42
C CYS A 109 1.51 -15.50 -2.95
N GLY A 110 0.72 -16.10 -2.04
CA GLY A 110 -0.32 -17.05 -2.40
C GLY A 110 -1.39 -16.41 -3.31
N ASN A 111 -1.82 -15.21 -2.99
CA ASN A 111 -2.83 -14.47 -3.74
C ASN A 111 -2.34 -14.07 -5.14
N ALA A 112 -1.09 -13.61 -5.26
CA ALA A 112 -0.47 -13.32 -6.55
C ALA A 112 -0.42 -14.57 -7.44
N ALA A 113 -0.03 -15.72 -6.88
CA ALA A 113 0.02 -16.98 -7.60
C ALA A 113 -1.36 -17.49 -8.04
N LEU A 114 -2.35 -17.46 -7.14
CA LEU A 114 -3.75 -17.85 -7.43
C LEU A 114 -4.37 -17.03 -8.56
N ASN A 115 -3.96 -15.77 -8.71
CA ASN A 115 -4.47 -14.86 -9.72
C ASN A 115 -3.58 -14.72 -10.97
N ASN A 116 -2.56 -15.58 -11.11
CA ASN A 116 -1.65 -15.60 -12.26
C ASN A 116 -0.97 -14.26 -12.53
N CYS A 117 -0.59 -13.54 -11.47
CA CYS A 117 0.09 -12.25 -11.58
C CYS A 117 1.59 -12.47 -11.83
N PHE A 118 1.98 -12.81 -13.08
CA PHE A 118 3.37 -13.09 -13.44
C PHE A 118 4.25 -11.84 -13.59
N ASN A 119 3.64 -10.67 -13.60
CA ASN A 119 4.30 -9.37 -13.72
C ASN A 119 4.52 -8.69 -12.36
N VAL A 120 4.55 -9.45 -11.26
CA VAL A 120 4.81 -8.95 -9.91
C VAL A 120 6.15 -9.46 -9.37
N LYS A 121 6.82 -8.64 -8.55
CA LYS A 121 7.96 -9.02 -7.72
C LYS A 121 7.65 -8.64 -6.27
N LEU A 122 7.76 -9.59 -5.35
CA LEU A 122 7.28 -9.45 -3.98
C LEU A 122 8.44 -9.56 -3.00
N PHE A 123 8.47 -8.68 -1.99
CA PHE A 123 9.49 -8.63 -0.96
C PHE A 123 8.88 -8.65 0.43
N ASN A 124 9.38 -9.52 1.31
CA ASN A 124 9.09 -9.44 2.73
C ASN A 124 10.08 -8.47 3.39
N ALA A 125 9.75 -7.20 3.36
CA ALA A 125 10.57 -6.12 3.90
C ALA A 125 9.69 -4.92 4.26
N ALA A 126 10.14 -4.13 5.23
CA ALA A 126 9.66 -2.78 5.45
C ALA A 126 10.40 -1.81 4.50
N LEU A 127 9.70 -0.82 3.95
CA LEU A 127 10.37 0.29 3.27
C LEU A 127 10.90 1.27 4.31
N GLY A 128 12.14 1.68 4.17
CA GLY A 128 12.84 2.58 5.09
C GLY A 128 13.84 3.48 4.37
N ALA A 129 14.56 4.29 5.15
CA ALA A 129 15.55 5.23 4.61
C ALA A 129 16.83 4.54 4.11
N GLU A 130 17.14 3.36 4.64
CA GLU A 130 18.36 2.59 4.34
C GLU A 130 18.14 1.08 4.54
N GLU A 131 19.00 0.27 3.96
CA GLU A 131 19.05 -1.17 4.21
C GLU A 131 19.41 -1.46 5.68
N GLY A 132 18.71 -2.42 6.28
CA GLY A 132 18.96 -2.79 7.68
C GLY A 132 17.93 -3.77 8.22
N TRP A 133 17.65 -3.66 9.51
CA TRP A 133 16.68 -4.49 10.23
C TRP A 133 15.83 -3.61 11.15
N LEU A 134 14.53 -3.86 11.12
CA LEU A 134 13.55 -3.20 11.98
C LEU A 134 12.91 -4.21 12.92
N GLU A 135 12.84 -3.89 14.21
CA GLU A 135 12.02 -4.64 15.15
C GLU A 135 10.57 -4.12 15.09
N ILE A 136 9.64 -4.99 14.71
CA ILE A 136 8.21 -4.67 14.59
C ILE A 136 7.38 -5.51 15.57
N PRO A 137 6.18 -5.06 15.93
CA PRO A 137 5.23 -5.88 16.69
C PRO A 137 4.89 -7.17 15.94
N LYS A 138 4.61 -8.23 16.69
CA LYS A 138 4.17 -9.52 16.13
C LYS A 138 2.77 -9.87 16.66
N PRO A 139 1.72 -9.61 15.88
CA PRO A 139 0.36 -9.97 16.28
C PRO A 139 0.14 -11.48 16.32
N ASN A 140 -0.91 -11.89 17.02
CA ASN A 140 -1.38 -13.27 17.00
C ASN A 140 -2.41 -13.45 15.89
N TYR A 141 -2.02 -13.95 14.74
CA TYR A 141 -2.90 -14.18 13.58
C TYR A 141 -3.97 -15.25 13.79
N ASN A 142 -3.99 -15.92 14.95
CA ASN A 142 -5.06 -16.84 15.39
C ASN A 142 -6.06 -16.18 16.33
N ASP A 143 -6.00 -14.87 16.49
CA ASP A 143 -6.92 -14.05 17.27
C ASP A 143 -7.37 -12.86 16.43
N THR A 144 -8.44 -12.17 16.86
CA THR A 144 -8.99 -11.02 16.14
C THR A 144 -8.06 -9.81 16.23
N GLY A 145 -7.93 -9.07 15.13
CA GLY A 145 -7.17 -7.83 15.07
C GLY A 145 -7.15 -7.25 13.66
N SER A 146 -7.10 -5.94 13.52
CA SER A 146 -6.90 -5.26 12.24
C SER A 146 -5.41 -5.29 11.89
N PHE A 147 -4.97 -6.35 11.24
CA PHE A 147 -3.54 -6.56 10.99
C PHE A 147 -2.96 -5.53 10.03
N GLY A 148 -3.78 -5.04 9.09
CA GLY A 148 -3.38 -4.01 8.14
C GLY A 148 -3.17 -2.64 8.78
N SER A 149 -3.79 -2.34 9.92
CA SER A 149 -3.64 -1.06 10.62
C SER A 149 -2.49 -1.03 11.63
N MET A 150 -1.66 -2.08 11.68
CA MET A 150 -0.59 -2.20 12.67
C MET A 150 0.59 -1.32 12.31
N GLU A 151 0.78 -0.23 13.07
CA GLU A 151 1.98 0.58 12.95
C GLU A 151 3.25 -0.22 13.22
N LEU A 152 4.24 -0.10 12.33
CA LEU A 152 5.50 -0.83 12.44
C LEU A 152 6.37 -0.30 13.60
N LYS A 153 6.31 1.00 13.87
CA LYS A 153 6.94 1.65 15.03
C LYS A 153 5.86 2.06 16.01
N GLN A 154 5.80 1.40 17.14
CA GLN A 154 4.81 1.68 18.19
C GLN A 154 5.20 2.89 19.03
N HIS A 155 4.23 3.72 19.35
CA HIS A 155 4.32 4.84 20.30
C HIS A 155 3.03 4.97 21.11
N ASP A 156 3.00 5.83 22.12
CA ASP A 156 1.87 5.95 23.07
C ASP A 156 0.51 6.28 22.43
N LYS A 157 0.51 6.79 21.19
CA LYS A 157 -0.70 7.14 20.42
C LYS A 157 -0.99 6.18 19.28
N SER A 158 -0.23 5.10 19.15
CA SER A 158 -0.46 4.10 18.10
C SER A 158 -1.86 3.51 18.19
N GLU A 159 -2.45 3.23 17.04
CA GLU A 159 -3.78 2.65 16.94
C GLU A 159 -3.82 1.26 17.59
N HIS A 160 -4.83 1.00 18.40
CA HIS A 160 -5.04 -0.31 19.00
C HIS A 160 -5.74 -1.23 17.99
N ILE A 161 -5.03 -2.20 17.47
CA ILE A 161 -5.52 -3.13 16.43
C ILE A 161 -6.48 -4.22 16.95
N GLY A 162 -6.90 -4.16 18.20
CA GLY A 162 -7.72 -5.21 18.85
C GLY A 162 -6.91 -6.24 19.63
N GLN A 163 -5.59 -6.11 19.71
CA GLN A 163 -4.68 -7.01 20.45
C GLN A 163 -3.60 -6.22 21.19
N ASP A 164 -3.10 -6.81 22.30
CA ASP A 164 -1.89 -6.35 22.97
C ASP A 164 -0.64 -6.84 22.20
N LEU A 165 0.15 -5.92 21.68
CA LEU A 165 1.32 -6.17 20.87
C LEU A 165 2.59 -6.32 21.74
N THR A 166 2.63 -7.34 22.61
CA THR A 166 3.76 -7.59 23.51
C THR A 166 4.92 -8.35 22.88
N LYS A 167 4.64 -9.12 21.83
CA LYS A 167 5.67 -9.87 21.11
C LYS A 167 6.22 -9.03 19.97
N LYS A 168 7.50 -9.25 19.66
CA LYS A 168 8.18 -8.59 18.56
C LYS A 168 8.85 -9.59 17.63
N THR A 169 9.16 -9.15 16.44
CA THR A 169 9.93 -9.85 15.42
C THR A 169 10.76 -8.84 14.64
N THR A 170 11.79 -9.32 13.95
CA THR A 170 12.60 -8.46 13.07
C THR A 170 12.24 -8.70 11.62
N VAL A 171 12.25 -7.63 10.84
CA VAL A 171 12.05 -7.64 9.39
C VAL A 171 13.19 -6.86 8.73
N PRO A 172 13.68 -7.25 7.54
CA PRO A 172 14.63 -6.44 6.81
C PRO A 172 13.98 -5.10 6.40
N THR A 173 14.78 -4.02 6.43
CA THR A 173 14.43 -2.75 5.80
C THR A 173 15.16 -2.64 4.46
N MET A 174 14.48 -2.02 3.48
CA MET A 174 15.03 -1.77 2.14
C MET A 174 14.73 -0.33 1.74
N ALA A 175 15.71 0.33 1.13
CA ALA A 175 15.49 1.62 0.49
C ALA A 175 15.13 1.44 -0.98
N ILE A 176 14.20 2.23 -1.48
CA ILE A 176 13.81 2.17 -2.91
C ILE A 176 14.99 2.56 -3.81
N ASP A 177 15.85 3.44 -3.35
CA ASP A 177 17.03 3.89 -4.08
C ASP A 177 18.03 2.76 -4.35
N ASP A 178 18.13 1.74 -3.47
CA ASP A 178 19.03 0.59 -3.64
C ASP A 178 18.65 -0.32 -4.81
N PHE A 179 17.42 -0.20 -5.33
CA PHE A 179 16.97 -0.97 -6.49
C PHE A 179 17.43 -0.36 -7.82
N GLU A 180 17.98 0.85 -7.81
CA GLU A 180 18.46 1.57 -9.00
C GLU A 180 17.46 1.56 -10.17
N PHE A 181 16.17 1.73 -9.88
CA PHE A 181 15.11 1.74 -10.89
C PHE A 181 15.44 2.74 -12.00
N GLN A 182 15.60 2.28 -13.22
CA GLN A 182 15.77 3.18 -14.39
C GLN A 182 14.49 4.01 -14.62
N HIS A 183 13.35 3.40 -14.35
CA HIS A 183 12.02 4.01 -14.46
C HIS A 183 11.17 3.57 -13.29
N LEU A 184 10.59 4.53 -12.58
CA LEU A 184 9.53 4.36 -11.61
C LEU A 184 8.43 5.34 -12.01
N ASP A 185 7.24 4.83 -12.34
CA ASP A 185 6.15 5.63 -12.89
C ASP A 185 5.08 5.91 -11.83
N PHE A 186 4.89 4.96 -10.90
CA PHE A 186 3.94 5.11 -9.81
C PHE A 186 4.49 4.54 -8.49
N LEU A 187 4.25 5.26 -7.39
CA LEU A 187 4.63 4.84 -6.04
C LEU A 187 3.43 4.96 -5.09
N LYS A 188 2.92 3.85 -4.56
CA LYS A 188 2.04 3.84 -3.40
C LYS A 188 2.87 3.65 -2.14
N LEU A 189 2.59 4.46 -1.12
CA LEU A 189 3.10 4.29 0.23
C LEU A 189 1.92 4.29 1.21
N ASP A 190 1.75 3.17 1.87
CA ASP A 190 0.79 2.91 2.93
C ASP A 190 1.51 1.93 3.88
N VAL A 191 2.53 2.47 4.55
CA VAL A 191 3.53 1.69 5.28
C VAL A 191 3.43 1.88 6.79
N GLU A 192 2.22 2.24 7.21
CA GLU A 192 1.80 2.21 8.61
C GLU A 192 2.70 3.04 9.53
N GLY A 193 2.84 4.34 9.16
CA GLY A 193 3.57 5.35 9.92
C GLY A 193 5.07 5.45 9.58
N MET A 194 5.53 4.81 8.51
CA MET A 194 6.91 4.91 8.02
C MET A 194 7.02 5.60 6.65
N GLU A 195 6.02 6.39 6.25
CA GLU A 195 5.96 7.04 4.94
C GLU A 195 7.14 8.01 4.74
N MET A 196 7.53 8.76 5.78
CA MET A 196 8.66 9.70 5.69
C MET A 196 9.99 8.99 5.55
N GLU A 197 10.21 7.87 6.25
CA GLU A 197 11.40 7.03 6.09
C GLU A 197 11.44 6.37 4.70
N ALA A 198 10.29 5.88 4.21
CA ALA A 198 10.19 5.31 2.87
C ALA A 198 10.45 6.35 1.77
N LEU A 199 9.95 7.58 1.94
CA LEU A 199 10.24 8.70 1.06
C LEU A 199 11.72 9.11 1.11
N ALA A 200 12.34 9.10 2.29
CA ALA A 200 13.77 9.38 2.43
C ALA A 200 14.62 8.33 1.69
N GLY A 201 14.25 7.04 1.75
CA GLY A 201 14.92 5.96 1.02
C GLY A 201 14.56 5.86 -0.47
N ALA A 202 13.72 6.76 -0.96
CA ALA A 202 13.32 6.84 -2.36
C ALA A 202 13.70 8.18 -3.01
N ASP A 203 14.38 9.06 -2.30
CA ASP A 203 14.56 10.46 -2.64
C ASP A 203 15.25 10.66 -3.99
N GLU A 204 16.33 9.93 -4.26
CA GLU A 204 17.07 10.01 -5.52
C GLU A 204 16.26 9.42 -6.69
N THR A 205 15.53 8.33 -6.44
CA THR A 205 14.64 7.74 -7.44
C THR A 205 13.47 8.66 -7.76
N ILE A 206 12.85 9.29 -6.75
CA ILE A 206 11.76 10.25 -6.93
C ILE A 206 12.23 11.48 -7.71
N LYS A 207 13.39 12.06 -7.38
CA LYS A 207 13.96 13.19 -8.11
C LYS A 207 14.24 12.86 -9.57
N ARG A 208 14.76 11.66 -9.85
CA ARG A 208 15.11 11.21 -11.19
C ARG A 208 13.89 10.81 -12.02
N CYS A 209 13.03 9.98 -11.46
CA CYS A 209 11.91 9.36 -12.19
C CYS A 209 10.62 10.17 -12.15
N LYS A 210 10.42 10.98 -11.13
CA LYS A 210 9.24 11.82 -10.92
C LYS A 210 7.92 11.03 -10.99
N PRO A 211 7.79 9.92 -10.23
CA PRO A 211 6.60 9.10 -10.28
C PRO A 211 5.37 9.87 -9.83
N ARG A 212 4.18 9.52 -10.31
CA ARG A 212 2.94 9.85 -9.60
C ARG A 212 2.90 9.06 -8.31
N MET A 213 2.41 9.66 -7.22
CA MET A 213 2.42 8.99 -5.92
C MET A 213 1.03 9.00 -5.27
N LEU A 214 0.72 7.92 -4.56
CA LEU A 214 -0.39 7.80 -3.62
C LEU A 214 0.22 7.53 -2.25
N ILE A 215 0.02 8.42 -1.29
CA ILE A 215 0.67 8.34 0.01
C ILE A 215 -0.38 8.47 1.11
N GLU A 216 -0.47 7.47 2.00
CA GLU A 216 -1.33 7.54 3.17
C GLU A 216 -0.86 8.67 4.11
N ILE A 217 -1.83 9.43 4.66
CA ILE A 217 -1.55 10.57 5.53
C ILE A 217 -2.33 10.51 6.85
N ILE A 218 -2.78 9.32 7.24
CA ILE A 218 -3.57 9.14 8.46
C ILE A 218 -2.66 9.19 9.69
N LYS A 219 -1.47 8.59 9.60
CA LYS A 219 -0.54 8.36 10.73
C LYS A 219 0.67 9.29 10.75
N ILE A 220 0.73 10.26 9.87
CA ILE A 220 1.86 11.17 9.71
C ILE A 220 1.46 12.64 9.81
N ASP A 221 2.43 13.53 10.02
CA ASP A 221 2.21 14.97 9.97
C ASP A 221 2.01 15.43 8.51
N ARG A 222 0.77 15.86 8.21
CA ARG A 222 0.40 16.35 6.87
C ARG A 222 1.20 17.57 6.43
N ALA A 223 1.63 18.41 7.36
CA ALA A 223 2.43 19.60 7.03
C ALA A 223 3.85 19.19 6.64
N GLU A 224 4.43 18.21 7.33
CA GLU A 224 5.75 17.67 7.03
C GLU A 224 5.80 17.06 5.62
N ILE A 225 4.87 16.17 5.30
CA ILE A 225 4.84 15.51 3.98
C ILE A 225 4.52 16.50 2.86
N SER A 226 3.62 17.48 3.10
CA SER A 226 3.33 18.51 2.10
C SER A 226 4.54 19.39 1.82
N GLY A 227 5.32 19.73 2.85
CA GLY A 227 6.58 20.47 2.73
C GLY A 227 7.61 19.68 1.93
N TRP A 228 7.79 18.39 2.27
CA TRP A 228 8.71 17.50 1.57
C TRP A 228 8.40 17.34 0.07
N LEU A 229 7.11 17.21 -0.26
CA LEU A 229 6.62 17.13 -1.63
C LEU A 229 6.83 18.45 -2.39
N ALA A 230 6.51 19.58 -1.76
CA ALA A 230 6.65 20.92 -2.38
C ALA A 230 8.12 21.25 -2.71
N GLU A 231 9.07 20.88 -1.84
CA GLU A 231 10.52 21.03 -2.09
C GLU A 231 11.01 20.26 -3.33
N ARG A 232 10.23 19.23 -3.77
CA ARG A 232 10.52 18.38 -4.94
C ARG A 232 9.64 18.68 -6.13
N ASP A 233 9.00 19.85 -6.13
CA ASP A 233 8.12 20.30 -7.21
C ASP A 233 6.87 19.42 -7.42
N TYR A 234 6.36 18.77 -6.36
CA TYR A 234 5.09 18.06 -6.40
C TYR A 234 3.95 18.89 -5.85
N THR A 235 2.78 18.73 -6.45
CA THR A 235 1.52 19.19 -5.88
C THR A 235 0.77 18.02 -5.28
N ALA A 236 0.33 18.16 -4.02
CA ALA A 236 -0.43 17.14 -3.30
C ALA A 236 -1.93 17.44 -3.34
N TYR A 237 -2.72 16.49 -3.77
CA TYR A 237 -4.18 16.56 -3.84
C TYR A 237 -4.78 15.59 -2.82
N PRO A 238 -5.55 16.08 -1.81
CA PRO A 238 -6.19 15.20 -0.82
C PRO A 238 -7.20 14.25 -1.47
N PHE A 239 -7.13 12.97 -1.11
CA PHE A 239 -8.02 11.90 -1.56
C PHE A 239 -8.19 10.83 -0.48
N ALA A 240 -9.37 10.71 0.12
CA ALA A 240 -9.79 9.60 1.00
C ALA A 240 -8.75 9.15 2.05
N GLY A 241 -8.11 10.10 2.75
CA GLY A 241 -7.06 9.76 3.74
C GLY A 241 -5.65 9.65 3.15
N ASN A 242 -5.50 9.90 1.85
CA ASN A 242 -4.24 9.89 1.12
C ASN A 242 -3.95 11.25 0.50
N PHE A 243 -2.73 11.42 0.02
CA PHE A 243 -2.37 12.40 -1.01
C PHE A 243 -2.11 11.70 -2.35
N ILE A 244 -2.74 12.21 -3.42
CA ILE A 244 -2.23 12.02 -4.78
C ILE A 244 -1.22 13.12 -5.04
N ALA A 245 0.04 12.75 -5.26
CA ALA A 245 1.11 13.71 -5.55
C ALA A 245 1.53 13.61 -7.02
N VAL A 246 1.51 14.74 -7.71
CA VAL A 246 1.84 14.86 -9.13
C VAL A 246 2.93 15.91 -9.28
N HIS A 247 4.02 15.55 -9.97
CA HIS A 247 5.13 16.47 -10.23
C HIS A 247 4.69 17.53 -11.26
N LYS A 248 5.13 18.77 -11.09
CA LYS A 248 4.77 19.92 -11.97
C LYS A 248 5.09 19.72 -13.46
N SER A 249 6.04 18.84 -13.81
CA SER A 249 6.37 18.52 -15.20
C SER A 249 5.54 17.39 -15.80
N ASP A 250 4.66 16.75 -15.02
CA ASP A 250 3.74 15.73 -15.52
C ASP A 250 2.54 16.40 -16.21
N SER A 251 2.14 15.89 -17.36
CA SER A 251 0.95 16.37 -18.10
C SER A 251 -0.34 16.27 -17.29
N MET A 252 -0.39 15.42 -16.27
CA MET A 252 -1.50 15.30 -15.35
C MET A 252 -1.66 16.54 -14.47
N SER A 253 -0.58 17.31 -14.20
CA SER A 253 -0.61 18.50 -13.34
C SER A 253 -1.59 19.58 -13.83
N ASP A 254 -1.78 19.68 -15.14
CA ASP A 254 -2.70 20.65 -15.77
C ASP A 254 -4.14 20.14 -15.84
N ARG A 255 -4.36 18.85 -15.56
CA ARG A 255 -5.63 18.15 -15.73
C ARG A 255 -6.31 17.78 -14.41
N ILE A 256 -5.55 17.72 -13.33
CA ILE A 256 -6.05 17.31 -12.00
C ILE A 256 -6.40 18.53 -11.16
N THR A 257 -7.58 18.52 -10.57
CA THR A 257 -8.01 19.51 -9.60
C THR A 257 -8.61 18.83 -8.38
N SER A 258 -8.58 19.51 -7.24
CA SER A 258 -9.21 19.03 -6.02
C SER A 258 -10.05 20.16 -5.42
N GLU A 259 -11.37 19.94 -5.31
CA GLU A 259 -12.28 20.83 -4.64
C GLU A 259 -13.03 20.08 -3.54
N ASN A 260 -12.97 20.57 -2.30
CA ASN A 260 -13.63 19.95 -1.13
C ASN A 260 -13.29 18.46 -0.95
N GLY A 261 -12.05 18.03 -1.26
CA GLY A 261 -11.60 16.63 -1.16
C GLY A 261 -12.08 15.71 -2.29
N VAL A 262 -12.73 16.28 -3.31
CA VAL A 262 -13.10 15.56 -4.54
C VAL A 262 -12.06 15.85 -5.61
N ILE A 263 -11.43 14.80 -6.13
CA ILE A 263 -10.52 14.90 -7.28
C ILE A 263 -11.32 14.85 -8.57
N SER A 264 -11.05 15.79 -9.46
CA SER A 264 -11.54 15.80 -10.83
C SER A 264 -10.38 15.80 -11.80
N ILE A 265 -10.46 14.95 -12.83
CA ILE A 265 -9.44 14.84 -13.88
C ILE A 265 -10.13 15.05 -15.22
N SER A 266 -9.66 16.06 -15.98
CA SER A 266 -10.21 16.45 -17.29
C SER A 266 -9.40 15.88 -18.46
#